data_d3872a2b9405b99491b4539835c558db
#
_entry.id   d3872a2b9405b99491b4539835c558db
#
_cell.length_a   1.000
_cell.length_b   1.000
_cell.length_c   1.000
_cell.angle_alpha   90.00
_cell.angle_beta   90.00
_cell.angle_gamma   90.00
#
_symmetry.space_group_name_H-M   'P 1'
#
loop_
_entity.id
_entity.type
_entity.pdbx_description
1 polymer ?
#
loop_
_entity_poly.entity_id
_entity_poly.type
_entity_poly.pdbx_seq_one_letter_code
_entity_poly.pdbx_strand_id
1 'polypeptide(L)'
;MTGLRDLTRPVFALYIGGMGARGRNFYYDLACRFGYESEADTIQEAYLAGRKDEAAALVPADLVEKTALIGPAGYVAERLAAFRAAGVTTLNVTPLAATHAARLADIERVRALAG
;
A
#
# COMPACT_ATOMS: atom_id res chain seq x y z
N MET A 1 -10.50 7.18 8.78
CA MET A 1 -9.81 6.18 7.91
C MET A 1 -8.56 6.74 7.21
N THR A 2 -8.54 8.03 6.88
CA THR A 2 -7.35 8.66 6.27
C THR A 2 -6.10 8.50 7.12
N GLY A 3 -6.19 8.73 8.44
CA GLY A 3 -5.04 8.60 9.34
C GLY A 3 -4.42 7.19 9.39
N LEU A 4 -5.24 6.14 9.30
CA LEU A 4 -4.75 4.76 9.23
C LEU A 4 -4.07 4.47 7.89
N ARG A 5 -4.61 4.99 6.81
CA ARG A 5 -3.99 4.87 5.48
C ARG A 5 -2.64 5.58 5.43
N ASP A 6 -2.51 6.71 6.09
CA ASP A 6 -1.26 7.46 6.15
C ASP A 6 -0.12 6.69 6.82
N LEU A 7 -0.44 5.75 7.71
CA LEU A 7 0.57 4.88 8.32
C LEU A 7 1.30 3.99 7.30
N THR A 8 0.70 3.74 6.15
CA THR A 8 1.30 2.93 5.09
C THR A 8 2.18 3.72 4.14
N ARG A 9 2.05 5.05 4.10
CA ARG A 9 2.79 5.90 3.15
C ARG A 9 4.31 5.73 3.20
N PRO A 10 4.97 5.63 4.37
CA PRO A 10 6.41 5.39 4.40
C PRO A 10 6.83 4.10 3.71
N VAL A 11 6.01 3.05 3.80
CA VAL A 11 6.27 1.76 3.13
C VAL A 11 6.17 1.91 1.61
N PHE A 12 5.14 2.57 1.11
CA PHE A 12 5.00 2.86 -0.32
C PHE A 12 6.18 3.70 -0.84
N ALA A 13 6.58 4.71 -0.09
CA ALA A 13 7.72 5.55 -0.46
C ALA A 13 9.03 4.76 -0.50
N LEU A 14 9.25 3.84 0.44
CA LEU A 14 10.40 2.95 0.44
C LEU A 14 10.42 2.09 -0.83
N TYR A 15 9.31 1.45 -1.17
CA TYR A 15 9.25 0.57 -2.35
C TYR A 15 9.40 1.35 -3.65
N ILE A 16 8.64 2.42 -3.83
CA ILE A 16 8.68 3.21 -5.07
C ILE A 16 9.99 3.98 -5.21
N GLY A 17 10.51 4.52 -4.11
CA GLY A 17 11.68 5.39 -4.13
C GLY A 17 13.00 4.72 -3.80
N GLY A 18 13.00 3.69 -2.94
CA GLY A 18 14.22 3.19 -2.30
C GLY A 18 14.60 1.75 -2.59
N MET A 19 13.82 1.00 -3.36
CA MET A 19 14.08 -0.43 -3.62
C MET A 19 14.94 -0.66 -4.87
N GLY A 20 15.81 0.26 -5.18
CA GLY A 20 16.76 0.16 -6.28
C GLY A 20 17.25 1.51 -6.74
N ALA A 21 18.30 1.50 -7.55
CA ALA A 21 18.79 2.71 -8.21
C ALA A 21 17.79 3.18 -9.27
N ARG A 22 17.94 4.41 -9.73
CA ARG A 22 17.15 4.92 -10.86
C ARG A 22 17.27 3.98 -12.07
N GLY A 23 16.11 3.62 -12.65
CA GLY A 23 16.05 2.69 -13.77
C GLY A 23 16.15 1.22 -13.40
N ARG A 24 16.27 0.88 -12.11
CA ARG A 24 16.39 -0.49 -11.61
C ARG A 24 15.48 -0.76 -10.41
N ASN A 25 14.32 -0.11 -10.37
CA ASN A 25 13.36 -0.28 -9.31
C ASN A 25 12.05 -0.83 -9.89
N PHE A 26 11.78 -2.11 -9.61
CA PHE A 26 10.56 -2.79 -10.06
C PHE A 26 9.29 -2.08 -9.60
N TYR A 27 9.26 -1.61 -8.36
CA TYR A 27 8.05 -0.97 -7.79
C TYR A 27 7.81 0.42 -8.36
N TYR A 28 8.87 1.15 -8.70
CA TYR A 28 8.76 2.37 -9.47
C TYR A 28 8.11 2.12 -10.83
N ASP A 29 8.61 1.11 -11.54
CA ASP A 29 8.07 0.74 -12.86
C ASP A 29 6.61 0.30 -12.76
N LEU A 30 6.26 -0.43 -11.70
CA LEU A 30 4.90 -0.87 -11.45
C LEU A 30 3.96 0.32 -11.21
N ALA A 31 4.38 1.30 -10.41
CA ALA A 31 3.63 2.53 -10.19
C ALA A 31 3.40 3.29 -11.49
N CYS A 32 4.41 3.36 -12.35
CA CYS A 32 4.29 3.97 -13.69
C CYS A 32 3.24 3.26 -14.53
N ARG A 33 3.22 1.93 -14.52
CA ARG A 33 2.21 1.13 -15.24
C ARG A 33 0.79 1.39 -14.75
N PHE A 34 0.63 1.74 -13.49
CA PHE A 34 -0.66 2.09 -12.91
C PHE A 34 -1.09 3.53 -13.21
N GLY A 35 -0.28 4.29 -13.93
CA GLY A 35 -0.58 5.68 -14.31
C GLY A 35 -0.04 6.74 -13.37
N TYR A 36 0.88 6.38 -12.46
CA TYR A 36 1.46 7.30 -11.47
C TYR A 36 2.89 7.72 -11.83
N GLU A 37 3.20 7.93 -13.10
CA GLU A 37 4.56 8.27 -13.54
C GLU A 37 5.11 9.53 -12.87
N SER A 38 4.37 10.63 -12.89
CA SER A 38 4.84 11.89 -12.31
C SER A 38 4.99 11.79 -10.79
N GLU A 39 4.06 11.12 -10.12
CA GLU A 39 4.12 10.88 -8.68
C GLU A 39 5.30 9.97 -8.31
N ALA A 40 5.52 8.90 -9.09
CA ALA A 40 6.65 8.00 -8.88
C ALA A 40 7.99 8.71 -9.04
N ASP A 41 8.12 9.60 -10.03
CA ASP A 41 9.32 10.41 -10.22
C ASP A 41 9.62 11.30 -9.02
N THR A 42 8.63 12.03 -8.52
CA THR A 42 8.80 12.93 -7.38
C THR A 42 9.09 12.16 -6.09
N ILE A 43 8.45 11.01 -5.89
CA ILE A 43 8.70 10.14 -4.73
C ILE A 43 10.14 9.63 -4.77
N GLN A 44 10.57 9.09 -5.90
CA GLN A 44 11.92 8.55 -6.06
C GLN A 44 12.99 9.63 -5.86
N GLU A 45 12.79 10.80 -6.45
CA GLU A 45 13.71 11.94 -6.29
C GLU A 45 13.86 12.33 -4.83
N ALA A 46 12.76 12.53 -4.12
CA ALA A 46 12.78 12.88 -2.71
C ALA A 46 13.42 11.79 -1.85
N TYR A 47 13.06 10.54 -2.09
CA TYR A 47 13.57 9.42 -1.29
C TYR A 47 15.08 9.23 -1.47
N LEU A 48 15.57 9.21 -2.69
CA LEU A 48 17.00 9.04 -2.99
C LEU A 48 17.83 10.24 -2.53
N ALA A 49 17.21 11.42 -2.40
CA ALA A 49 17.86 12.60 -1.83
C ALA A 49 17.86 12.61 -0.28
N GLY A 50 17.31 11.58 0.36
CA GLY A 50 17.22 11.46 1.80
C GLY A 50 15.99 12.14 2.44
N ARG A 51 15.14 12.76 1.64
CA ARG A 51 13.90 13.41 2.11
C ARG A 51 12.75 12.39 2.21
N LYS A 52 12.91 11.43 3.13
CA LYS A 52 12.00 10.28 3.24
C LYS A 52 10.58 10.67 3.66
N ASP A 53 10.45 11.62 4.57
CA ASP A 53 9.14 12.10 5.03
C ASP A 53 8.40 12.84 3.92
N GLU A 54 9.13 13.63 3.12
CA GLU A 54 8.57 14.27 1.94
C GLU A 54 8.11 13.23 0.92
N ALA A 55 8.93 12.22 0.65
CA ALA A 55 8.56 11.13 -0.24
C ALA A 55 7.28 10.42 0.21
N ALA A 56 7.15 10.15 1.50
CA ALA A 56 5.94 9.55 2.07
C ALA A 56 4.70 10.44 1.86
N ALA A 57 4.84 11.74 2.04
CA ALA A 57 3.74 12.69 1.83
C ALA A 57 3.30 12.78 0.36
N LEU A 58 4.19 12.48 -0.57
CA LEU A 58 3.90 12.50 -2.02
C LEU A 58 3.17 11.26 -2.53
N VAL A 59 3.05 10.20 -1.72
CA VAL A 59 2.33 8.98 -2.12
C VAL A 59 0.86 9.31 -2.38
N PRO A 60 0.31 8.98 -3.57
CA PRO A 60 -1.08 9.27 -3.88
C PRO A 60 -2.06 8.57 -2.95
N ALA A 61 -3.04 9.32 -2.43
CA ALA A 61 -4.04 8.77 -1.53
C ALA A 61 -4.88 7.67 -2.19
N ASP A 62 -5.21 7.82 -3.45
CA ASP A 62 -5.99 6.83 -4.20
C ASP A 62 -5.22 5.54 -4.46
N LEU A 63 -3.89 5.60 -4.60
CA LEU A 63 -3.06 4.40 -4.69
C LEU A 63 -3.14 3.58 -3.40
N VAL A 64 -3.02 4.24 -2.26
CA VAL A 64 -3.16 3.58 -0.94
C VAL A 64 -4.57 3.02 -0.79
N GLU A 65 -5.58 3.79 -1.13
CA GLU A 65 -6.98 3.36 -1.04
C GLU A 65 -7.26 2.09 -1.85
N LYS A 66 -6.75 2.01 -3.06
CA LYS A 66 -6.97 0.86 -3.95
C LYS A 66 -6.17 -0.38 -3.56
N THR A 67 -5.06 -0.23 -2.87
CA THR A 67 -4.14 -1.35 -2.60
C THR A 67 -4.10 -1.79 -1.14
N ALA A 68 -4.57 -0.97 -0.20
CA ALA A 68 -4.61 -1.32 1.22
C ALA A 68 -6.03 -1.72 1.65
N LEU A 69 -6.12 -2.74 2.50
CA LEU A 69 -7.40 -3.18 3.08
C LEU A 69 -7.72 -2.37 4.34
N ILE A 70 -7.88 -1.06 4.17
CA ILE A 70 -8.14 -0.12 5.27
C ILE A 70 -9.44 0.63 5.00
N GLY A 71 -10.45 0.35 5.81
CA GLY A 71 -11.77 0.94 5.68
C GLY A 71 -12.79 0.18 6.50
N PRO A 72 -14.09 0.55 6.39
CA PRO A 72 -15.17 -0.21 6.99
C PRO A 72 -15.21 -1.65 6.49
N ALA A 73 -15.80 -2.56 7.27
CA ALA A 73 -15.88 -3.99 6.92
C ALA A 73 -16.45 -4.24 5.52
N GLY A 74 -17.49 -3.49 5.13
CA GLY A 74 -18.08 -3.61 3.79
C GLY A 74 -17.12 -3.24 2.68
N TYR A 75 -16.31 -2.21 2.86
CA TYR A 75 -15.27 -1.80 1.91
C TYR A 75 -14.19 -2.89 1.78
N VAL A 76 -13.72 -3.43 2.90
CA VAL A 76 -12.71 -4.50 2.90
C VAL A 76 -13.24 -5.75 2.21
N ALA A 77 -14.49 -6.15 2.48
CA ALA A 77 -15.13 -7.28 1.82
C ALA A 77 -15.23 -7.08 0.30
N GLU A 78 -15.60 -5.89 -0.14
CA GLU A 78 -15.68 -5.54 -1.56
C GLU A 78 -14.31 -5.61 -2.23
N ARG A 79 -13.25 -5.10 -1.58
CA ARG A 79 -11.89 -5.17 -2.12
C ARG A 79 -11.37 -6.60 -2.20
N LEU A 80 -11.65 -7.43 -1.21
CA LEU A 80 -11.30 -8.86 -1.24
C LEU A 80 -12.01 -9.58 -2.39
N ALA A 81 -13.28 -9.28 -2.61
CA ALA A 81 -14.04 -9.84 -3.73
C ALA A 81 -13.46 -9.38 -5.08
N ALA A 82 -13.04 -8.14 -5.20
CA ALA A 82 -12.40 -7.61 -6.41
C ALA A 82 -11.07 -8.33 -6.70
N PHE A 83 -10.22 -8.56 -5.70
CA PHE A 83 -9.00 -9.33 -5.88
C PHE A 83 -9.27 -10.76 -6.32
N ARG A 84 -10.26 -11.40 -5.73
CA ARG A 84 -10.66 -12.77 -6.11
C ARG A 84 -11.16 -12.80 -7.56
N ALA A 85 -12.00 -11.87 -7.95
CA ALA A 85 -12.51 -11.75 -9.32
C ALA A 85 -11.40 -11.51 -10.34
N ALA A 86 -10.34 -10.82 -9.93
CA ALA A 86 -9.15 -10.57 -10.76
C ALA A 86 -8.21 -11.79 -10.87
N GLY A 87 -8.50 -12.89 -10.17
CA GLY A 87 -7.71 -14.12 -10.23
C GLY A 87 -6.69 -14.30 -9.10
N VAL A 88 -6.73 -13.45 -8.07
CA VAL A 88 -5.86 -13.60 -6.90
C VAL A 88 -6.32 -14.79 -6.07
N THR A 89 -5.43 -15.75 -5.84
CA THR A 89 -5.71 -16.97 -5.06
C THR A 89 -5.09 -16.92 -3.66
N THR A 90 -4.02 -16.16 -3.49
CA THR A 90 -3.34 -15.98 -2.21
C THR A 90 -3.09 -14.51 -1.98
N LEU A 91 -3.49 -13.99 -0.83
CA LEU A 91 -3.26 -12.61 -0.44
C LEU A 91 -2.45 -12.58 0.86
N ASN A 92 -1.26 -11.99 0.78
CA ASN A 92 -0.44 -11.76 1.97
C ASN A 92 -0.94 -10.52 2.69
N VAL A 93 -1.25 -10.65 3.96
CA VAL A 93 -1.80 -9.56 4.77
C VAL A 93 -0.79 -9.15 5.84
N THR A 94 -0.49 -7.86 5.90
CA THR A 94 0.32 -7.26 6.97
C THR A 94 -0.59 -6.41 7.86
N PRO A 95 -0.94 -6.87 9.07
CA PRO A 95 -1.78 -6.08 9.97
C PRO A 95 -0.99 -4.89 10.54
N LEU A 96 -1.66 -3.73 10.65
CA LEU A 96 -1.06 -2.49 11.12
C LEU A 96 -1.20 -2.27 12.63
N ALA A 97 -1.97 -3.09 13.32
CA ALA A 97 -2.22 -2.93 14.75
C ALA A 97 -0.93 -3.00 15.59
N ALA A 98 -0.91 -2.25 16.68
CA ALA A 98 0.29 -2.10 17.51
C ALA A 98 0.58 -3.32 18.40
N THR A 99 -0.44 -4.10 18.77
CA THR A 99 -0.29 -5.24 19.68
C THR A 99 -0.47 -6.58 18.94
N HIS A 100 0.14 -7.63 19.48
CA HIS A 100 0.01 -8.97 18.94
C HIS A 100 -1.46 -9.44 18.90
N ALA A 101 -2.20 -9.25 20.00
CA ALA A 101 -3.60 -9.63 20.08
C ALA A 101 -4.46 -8.89 19.04
N ALA A 102 -4.24 -7.59 18.86
CA ALA A 102 -4.96 -6.79 17.86
C ALA A 102 -4.62 -7.21 16.43
N ARG A 103 -3.37 -7.57 16.16
CA ARG A 103 -2.95 -8.08 14.83
C ARG A 103 -3.64 -9.41 14.51
N LEU A 104 -3.72 -10.32 15.48
CA LEU A 104 -4.44 -11.57 15.29
C LEU A 104 -5.93 -11.34 15.02
N ALA A 105 -6.54 -10.41 15.76
CA ALA A 105 -7.95 -10.06 15.56
C ALA A 105 -8.18 -9.50 14.16
N ASP A 106 -7.28 -8.67 13.64
CA ASP A 106 -7.37 -8.13 12.29
C ASP A 106 -7.26 -9.23 11.22
N ILE A 107 -6.35 -10.17 11.40
CA ILE A 107 -6.20 -11.33 10.50
C ILE A 107 -7.46 -12.17 10.49
N GLU A 108 -8.05 -12.44 11.64
CA GLU A 108 -9.29 -13.19 11.76
C GLU A 108 -10.46 -12.48 11.08
N ARG A 109 -10.57 -11.15 11.22
CA ARG A 109 -11.59 -10.37 10.54
C ARG A 109 -11.43 -10.43 9.02
N VAL A 110 -10.24 -10.27 8.50
CA VAL A 110 -9.98 -10.36 7.06
C VAL A 110 -10.34 -11.76 6.55
N ARG A 111 -9.95 -12.80 7.27
CA ARG A 111 -10.30 -14.18 6.95
C ARG A 111 -11.81 -14.40 6.88
N ALA A 112 -12.54 -13.87 7.86
CA ALA A 112 -14.00 -13.97 7.90
C ALA A 112 -14.67 -13.24 6.73
N LEU A 113 -14.16 -12.04 6.37
CA LEU A 113 -14.67 -11.24 5.25
C LEU A 113 -14.32 -11.85 3.89
N ALA A 114 -13.26 -12.63 3.81
CA ALA A 114 -12.86 -13.31 2.58
C ALA A 114 -13.72 -14.55 2.28
N GLY A 115 -14.40 -15.06 3.26
CA GLY A 115 -15.29 -16.23 3.11
C GLY A 115 -14.59 -17.55 3.39
#